data_e6700796821863cc4f017686b7efa88f
#
_entry.id   e6700796821863cc4f017686b7efa88f
#
_cell.length_a   1.000
_cell.length_b   1.000
_cell.length_c   1.000
_cell.angle_alpha   90.00
_cell.angle_beta   90.00
_cell.angle_gamma   90.00
#
_symmetry.space_group_name_H-M   'P 1'
#
loop_
_entity.id
_entity.type
_entity.pdbx_description
1 polymer ?
#
loop_
_entity_poly.entity_id
_entity_poly.type
_entity_poly.pdbx_seq_one_letter_code
_entity_poly.pdbx_strand_id
1 'polypeptide(L)'
;MFNIFRMDSRRLLKSRTFYIMLAVAVALVLFMCFMLSIMSSPEVLKAMEESGAEVDGADYQMRTYIDGMSQLTFVHECLANGCLLILAGMGMTFFAGGDFAGGYIKNICFARPGRWEYIASKVLIGGVYSGIVTVVSVLFALVLPPFFGLHPAASTIGDMAAYTFWIWLPTWAFSLMAFTMVTVTRSASLGVFMSLFCGAGFPALILGTLTETLGLPRIDKYFISSLVSVSCAPGMVQAWTILAGVAVWSVLYIAVSLLLTKKRDI
;
A
#
# COMPACT_ATOMS: atom_id res chain seq x y z
N MET A 1 0.97 27.68 -0.33
CA MET A 1 1.14 26.24 -0.60
C MET A 1 2.47 25.69 -0.11
N PHE A 2 3.64 26.17 -0.57
CA PHE A 2 4.95 25.66 -0.17
C PHE A 2 5.23 25.71 1.34
N ASN A 3 4.77 26.75 2.04
CA ASN A 3 4.99 26.85 3.49
C ASN A 3 4.25 25.77 4.29
N ILE A 4 3.02 25.42 3.88
CA ILE A 4 2.23 24.36 4.53
C ILE A 4 2.88 23.00 4.25
N PHE A 5 3.25 22.74 3.00
CA PHE A 5 3.95 21.51 2.62
C PHE A 5 5.27 21.33 3.40
N ARG A 6 6.10 22.38 3.49
CA ARG A 6 7.35 22.33 4.26
C ARG A 6 7.12 22.05 5.75
N MET A 7 6.07 22.62 6.31
CA MET A 7 5.69 22.39 7.70
C MET A 7 5.20 20.96 7.90
N ASP A 8 4.32 20.46 7.02
CA ASP A 8 3.80 19.11 7.08
C ASP A 8 4.90 18.07 6.86
N SER A 9 5.85 18.31 5.94
CA SER A 9 7.00 17.43 5.73
C SER A 9 7.87 17.33 6.99
N ARG A 10 8.13 18.45 7.67
CA ARG A 10 8.88 18.44 8.94
C ARG A 10 8.13 17.71 10.05
N ARG A 11 6.79 17.85 10.10
CA ARG A 11 5.95 17.13 11.06
C ARG A 11 5.97 15.63 10.79
N LEU A 12 5.86 15.23 9.51
CA LEU A 12 5.95 13.82 9.11
C LEU A 12 7.27 13.21 9.57
N LEU A 13 8.40 13.82 9.20
CA LEU A 13 9.73 13.33 9.53
C LEU A 13 10.06 13.36 11.04
N LYS A 14 9.39 14.19 11.84
CA LYS A 14 9.51 14.21 13.29
C LYS A 14 8.49 13.33 14.02
N SER A 15 7.54 12.76 13.29
CA SER A 15 6.49 11.92 13.86
C SER A 15 7.04 10.54 14.24
N ARG A 16 6.82 10.13 15.48
CA ARG A 16 7.13 8.75 15.94
C ARG A 16 6.35 7.71 15.14
N THR A 17 5.10 8.02 14.80
CA THR A 17 4.24 7.14 14.01
C THR A 17 4.84 6.82 12.64
N PHE A 18 5.50 7.79 12.00
CA PHE A 18 6.18 7.58 10.73
C PHE A 18 7.26 6.48 10.83
N TYR A 19 8.13 6.57 11.83
CA TYR A 19 9.19 5.58 12.03
C TYR A 19 8.66 4.22 12.47
N ILE A 20 7.59 4.20 13.28
CA ILE A 20 6.90 2.96 13.66
C ILE A 20 6.34 2.28 12.41
N MET A 21 5.67 3.00 11.50
CA MET A 21 5.14 2.43 10.28
C MET A 21 6.25 1.90 9.35
N LEU A 22 7.39 2.59 9.25
CA LEU A 22 8.54 2.09 8.51
C LEU A 22 9.11 0.82 9.15
N ALA A 23 9.24 0.79 10.46
CA ALA A 23 9.71 -0.40 11.18
C ALA A 23 8.76 -1.60 10.99
N VAL A 24 7.44 -1.36 11.02
CA VAL A 24 6.43 -2.38 10.74
C VAL A 24 6.54 -2.87 9.29
N ALA A 25 6.78 -1.97 8.32
CA ALA A 25 6.97 -2.34 6.92
C ALA A 25 8.16 -3.31 6.76
N VAL A 26 9.29 -2.98 7.37
CA VAL A 26 10.49 -3.83 7.37
C VAL A 26 10.23 -5.16 8.09
N ALA A 27 9.56 -5.12 9.25
CA ALA A 27 9.22 -6.31 10.00
C ALA A 27 8.30 -7.27 9.23
N LEU A 28 7.34 -6.73 8.47
CA LEU A 28 6.46 -7.56 7.61
C LEU A 28 7.24 -8.22 6.47
N VAL A 29 8.15 -7.50 5.82
CA VAL A 29 9.00 -8.10 4.78
C VAL A 29 9.92 -9.18 5.38
N LEU A 30 10.52 -8.91 6.55
CA LEU A 30 11.30 -9.88 7.31
C LEU A 30 10.48 -11.14 7.63
N PHE A 31 9.28 -10.95 8.15
CA PHE A 31 8.38 -12.05 8.49
C PHE A 31 8.01 -12.88 7.26
N MET A 32 7.73 -12.25 6.12
CA MET A 32 7.44 -12.97 4.87
C MET A 32 8.65 -13.79 4.39
N CYS A 33 9.85 -13.21 4.37
CA CYS A 33 11.06 -13.94 4.01
C CYS A 33 11.34 -15.11 4.96
N PHE A 34 11.16 -14.91 6.27
CA PHE A 34 11.32 -15.94 7.29
C PHE A 34 10.30 -17.08 7.11
N MET A 35 9.03 -16.76 6.91
CA MET A 35 7.99 -17.77 6.66
C MET A 35 8.26 -18.57 5.39
N LEU A 36 8.62 -17.91 4.28
CA LEU A 36 8.96 -18.58 3.03
C LEU A 36 10.19 -19.50 3.19
N SER A 37 11.20 -19.07 3.96
CA SER A 37 12.38 -19.88 4.25
C SER A 37 12.04 -21.14 5.05
N ILE A 38 11.21 -21.01 6.09
CA ILE A 38 10.77 -22.16 6.91
C ILE A 38 9.92 -23.11 6.07
N MET A 39 8.89 -22.60 5.39
CA MET A 39 7.98 -23.43 4.60
C MET A 39 8.65 -24.13 3.42
N SER A 40 9.75 -23.59 2.91
CA SER A 40 10.54 -24.20 1.84
C SER A 40 11.70 -25.08 2.35
N SER A 41 11.85 -25.24 3.69
CA SER A 41 12.92 -26.05 4.28
C SER A 41 12.57 -27.54 4.24
N PRO A 42 13.42 -28.41 3.64
CA PRO A 42 13.16 -29.85 3.58
C PRO A 42 13.06 -30.54 4.96
N GLU A 43 13.72 -29.96 5.96
CA GLU A 43 13.69 -30.48 7.34
C GLU A 43 12.33 -30.23 7.99
N VAL A 44 11.77 -29.04 7.78
CA VAL A 44 10.44 -28.67 8.30
C VAL A 44 9.35 -29.47 7.59
N LEU A 45 9.44 -29.64 6.27
CA LEU A 45 8.49 -30.43 5.51
C LEU A 45 8.46 -31.90 5.98
N LYS A 46 9.61 -32.52 6.23
CA LYS A 46 9.69 -33.87 6.80
C LYS A 46 9.08 -33.94 8.20
N ALA A 47 9.37 -32.96 9.06
CA ALA A 47 8.80 -32.93 10.40
C ALA A 47 7.27 -32.72 10.38
N MET A 48 6.74 -31.97 9.41
CA MET A 48 5.30 -31.82 9.20
C MET A 48 4.67 -33.16 8.74
N GLU A 49 5.31 -33.86 7.80
CA GLU A 49 4.86 -35.18 7.33
C GLU A 49 4.87 -36.22 8.48
N GLU A 50 5.93 -36.25 9.29
CA GLU A 50 6.04 -37.12 10.49
C GLU A 50 4.97 -36.78 11.55
N SER A 51 4.50 -35.52 11.62
CA SER A 51 3.41 -35.11 12.51
C SER A 51 2.01 -35.43 12.00
N GLY A 52 1.89 -36.05 10.81
CA GLY A 52 0.62 -36.39 10.18
C GLY A 52 -0.04 -35.30 9.40
N ALA A 53 0.67 -34.20 9.10
CA ALA A 53 0.19 -33.19 8.17
C ALA A 53 0.31 -33.70 6.72
N GLU A 54 -0.69 -33.42 5.91
CA GLU A 54 -0.62 -33.65 4.47
C GLU A 54 0.39 -32.69 3.85
N VAL A 55 1.52 -33.20 3.40
CA VAL A 55 2.55 -32.47 2.67
C VAL A 55 2.52 -32.94 1.22
N ASP A 56 2.15 -32.04 0.32
CA ASP A 56 2.10 -32.35 -1.11
C ASP A 56 3.47 -32.27 -1.78
N GLY A 57 3.64 -33.00 -2.89
CA GLY A 57 4.86 -32.89 -3.70
C GLY A 57 5.17 -31.47 -4.19
N ALA A 58 4.16 -30.59 -4.26
CA ALA A 58 4.29 -29.17 -4.55
C ALA A 58 5.07 -28.42 -3.45
N ASP A 59 4.93 -28.82 -2.18
CA ASP A 59 5.61 -28.16 -1.04
C ASP A 59 7.12 -28.40 -1.13
N TYR A 60 7.54 -29.59 -1.51
CA TYR A 60 8.96 -29.91 -1.75
C TYR A 60 9.56 -29.15 -2.95
N GLN A 61 8.70 -28.75 -3.91
CA GLN A 61 9.12 -27.96 -5.07
C GLN A 61 9.11 -26.45 -4.79
N MET A 62 8.55 -25.99 -3.67
CA MET A 62 8.42 -24.58 -3.33
C MET A 62 9.78 -23.85 -3.39
N ARG A 63 10.83 -24.44 -2.85
CA ARG A 63 12.16 -23.85 -2.89
C ARG A 63 12.70 -23.71 -4.30
N THR A 64 12.55 -24.76 -5.11
CA THR A 64 12.95 -24.75 -6.51
C THR A 64 12.15 -23.71 -7.31
N TYR A 65 10.88 -23.55 -6.97
CA TYR A 65 10.02 -22.53 -7.56
C TYR A 65 10.50 -21.11 -7.19
N ILE A 66 10.82 -20.86 -5.90
CA ILE A 66 11.33 -19.57 -5.43
C ILE A 66 12.67 -19.23 -6.08
N ASP A 67 13.60 -20.17 -6.14
CA ASP A 67 14.93 -19.97 -6.74
C ASP A 67 14.85 -19.82 -8.27
N GLY A 68 13.82 -20.36 -8.92
CA GLY A 68 13.55 -20.22 -10.35
C GLY A 68 12.81 -18.95 -10.74
N MET A 69 12.14 -18.25 -9.80
CA MET A 69 11.42 -17.03 -10.11
C MET A 69 12.35 -15.82 -10.22
N SER A 70 11.90 -14.79 -10.95
CA SER A 70 12.65 -13.53 -11.03
C SER A 70 12.57 -12.78 -9.69
N GLN A 71 13.62 -12.03 -9.36
CA GLN A 71 13.65 -11.19 -8.17
C GLN A 71 12.51 -10.15 -8.16
N LEU A 72 12.11 -9.68 -9.33
CA LEU A 72 10.96 -8.77 -9.49
C LEU A 72 9.66 -9.44 -9.08
N THR A 73 9.42 -10.67 -9.53
CA THR A 73 8.22 -11.45 -9.17
C THR A 73 8.21 -11.76 -7.68
N PHE A 74 9.35 -12.15 -7.11
CA PHE A 74 9.48 -12.38 -5.67
C PHE A 74 9.12 -11.16 -4.83
N VAL A 75 9.67 -9.97 -5.19
CA VAL A 75 9.35 -8.71 -4.49
C VAL A 75 7.87 -8.38 -4.64
N HIS A 76 7.29 -8.63 -5.81
CA HIS A 76 5.87 -8.40 -6.05
C HIS A 76 5.00 -9.28 -5.16
N GLU A 77 5.26 -10.58 -5.09
CA GLU A 77 4.53 -11.50 -4.21
C GLU A 77 4.64 -11.11 -2.73
N CYS A 78 5.79 -10.59 -2.30
CA CYS A 78 5.97 -10.09 -0.94
C CYS A 78 5.14 -8.83 -0.64
N LEU A 79 4.91 -7.96 -1.61
CA LEU A 79 4.31 -6.63 -1.40
C LEU A 79 2.87 -6.51 -1.88
N ALA A 80 2.44 -7.31 -2.86
CA ALA A 80 1.12 -7.21 -3.49
C ALA A 80 -0.04 -7.70 -2.59
N ASN A 81 0.26 -8.37 -1.49
CA ASN A 81 -0.70 -8.95 -0.54
C ASN A 81 -1.54 -7.91 0.26
N GLY A 82 -1.58 -6.66 -0.19
CA GLY A 82 -2.32 -5.58 0.49
C GLY A 82 -1.60 -4.95 1.69
N CYS A 83 -0.55 -5.57 2.22
CA CYS A 83 0.20 -5.06 3.36
C CYS A 83 0.75 -3.65 3.11
N LEU A 84 1.29 -3.40 1.91
CA LEU A 84 1.80 -2.10 1.51
C LEU A 84 0.70 -1.03 1.50
N LEU A 85 -0.49 -1.37 0.98
CA LEU A 85 -1.66 -0.49 0.98
C LEU A 85 -2.11 -0.16 2.39
N ILE A 86 -2.23 -1.19 3.24
CA ILE A 86 -2.61 -1.04 4.64
C ILE A 86 -1.67 -0.08 5.37
N LEU A 87 -0.36 -0.26 5.21
CA LEU A 87 0.65 0.60 5.85
C LEU A 87 0.57 2.04 5.35
N ALA A 88 0.41 2.24 4.04
CA ALA A 88 0.26 3.56 3.45
C ALA A 88 -1.03 4.25 3.93
N GLY A 89 -2.13 3.51 3.98
CA GLY A 89 -3.42 4.01 4.47
C GLY A 89 -3.40 4.33 5.96
N MET A 90 -2.90 3.44 6.80
CA MET A 90 -2.83 3.64 8.25
C MET A 90 -1.95 4.82 8.62
N GLY A 91 -0.75 4.93 8.03
CA GLY A 91 0.13 6.04 8.32
C GLY A 91 -0.45 7.39 7.92
N MET A 92 -1.11 7.46 6.76
CA MET A 92 -1.81 8.68 6.34
C MET A 92 -3.02 8.97 7.23
N THR A 93 -3.73 7.94 7.70
CA THR A 93 -4.83 8.06 8.66
C THR A 93 -4.36 8.68 9.99
N PHE A 94 -3.27 8.18 10.56
CA PHE A 94 -2.73 8.73 11.81
C PHE A 94 -2.21 10.16 11.62
N PHE A 95 -1.56 10.43 10.49
CA PHE A 95 -1.08 11.78 10.19
C PHE A 95 -2.23 12.77 10.05
N ALA A 96 -3.26 12.43 9.30
CA ALA A 96 -4.45 13.27 9.11
C ALA A 96 -5.31 13.34 10.40
N GLY A 97 -5.48 12.22 11.09
CA GLY A 97 -6.23 12.15 12.35
C GLY A 97 -5.65 13.07 13.43
N GLY A 98 -4.32 13.16 13.49
CA GLY A 98 -3.62 14.10 14.37
C GLY A 98 -3.94 15.56 14.10
N ASP A 99 -4.26 15.93 12.86
CA ASP A 99 -4.65 17.29 12.50
C ASP A 99 -6.03 17.66 13.06
N PHE A 100 -6.95 16.71 13.10
CA PHE A 100 -8.28 16.91 13.68
C PHE A 100 -8.21 16.91 15.21
N ALA A 101 -7.53 15.95 15.81
CA ALA A 101 -7.41 15.84 17.27
C ALA A 101 -6.66 17.03 17.90
N GLY A 102 -5.62 17.53 17.22
CA GLY A 102 -4.83 18.67 17.69
C GLY A 102 -5.40 20.04 17.35
N GLY A 103 -6.57 20.13 16.70
CA GLY A 103 -7.15 21.40 16.28
C GLY A 103 -6.35 22.16 15.19
N TYR A 104 -5.34 21.53 14.62
CA TYR A 104 -4.45 22.11 13.61
C TYR A 104 -5.19 22.63 12.38
N ILE A 105 -6.24 21.91 11.96
CA ILE A 105 -7.10 22.32 10.84
C ILE A 105 -7.77 23.67 11.11
N LYS A 106 -8.25 23.91 12.33
CA LYS A 106 -8.88 25.20 12.69
C LYS A 106 -7.91 26.34 12.44
N ASN A 107 -6.69 26.22 12.93
CA ASN A 107 -5.67 27.27 12.79
C ASN A 107 -5.31 27.58 11.33
N ILE A 108 -5.26 26.57 10.46
CA ILE A 108 -4.96 26.77 9.03
C ILE A 108 -6.16 27.36 8.28
N CYS A 109 -7.36 26.87 8.55
CA CYS A 109 -8.56 27.33 7.83
C CYS A 109 -8.95 28.76 8.18
N PHE A 110 -8.57 29.27 9.38
CA PHE A 110 -8.78 30.68 9.77
C PHE A 110 -7.71 31.63 9.21
N ALA A 111 -6.51 31.15 8.89
CA ALA A 111 -5.36 31.97 8.48
C ALA A 111 -5.27 32.21 6.96
N ARG A 112 -6.34 32.66 6.27
CA ARG A 112 -6.44 32.92 4.81
C ARG A 112 -6.64 31.69 3.90
N PRO A 113 -6.97 31.86 2.58
CA PRO A 113 -7.77 30.93 1.73
C PRO A 113 -7.25 29.49 1.62
N GLY A 114 -6.88 28.96 2.75
CA GLY A 114 -6.06 27.79 2.93
C GLY A 114 -6.73 26.41 2.78
N ARG A 115 -8.05 26.35 2.51
CA ARG A 115 -8.71 25.02 2.41
C ARG A 115 -8.16 24.19 1.26
N TRP A 116 -7.95 24.81 0.11
CA TRP A 116 -7.30 24.14 -1.04
C TRP A 116 -5.83 23.85 -0.77
N GLU A 117 -5.10 24.80 -0.20
CA GLU A 117 -3.67 24.62 0.10
C GLU A 117 -3.43 23.52 1.13
N TYR A 118 -4.33 23.37 2.10
CA TYR A 118 -4.29 22.26 3.06
C TYR A 118 -4.45 20.92 2.35
N ILE A 119 -5.48 20.74 1.51
CA ILE A 119 -5.71 19.48 0.80
C ILE A 119 -4.56 19.18 -0.16
N ALA A 120 -4.09 20.16 -0.93
CA ALA A 120 -2.97 20.01 -1.83
C ALA A 120 -1.68 19.58 -1.08
N SER A 121 -1.44 20.16 0.10
CA SER A 121 -0.33 19.74 0.96
C SER A 121 -0.49 18.27 1.36
N LYS A 122 -1.68 17.83 1.75
CA LYS A 122 -1.93 16.42 2.14
C LYS A 122 -1.80 15.45 0.98
N VAL A 123 -2.21 15.86 -0.22
CA VAL A 123 -2.00 15.06 -1.45
C VAL A 123 -0.50 14.82 -1.70
N LEU A 124 0.30 15.89 -1.61
CA LEU A 124 1.76 15.78 -1.78
C LEU A 124 2.42 14.96 -0.67
N ILE A 125 2.03 15.19 0.59
CA ILE A 125 2.55 14.43 1.74
C ILE A 125 2.19 12.96 1.64
N GLY A 126 0.96 12.63 1.21
CA GLY A 126 0.56 11.26 0.94
C GLY A 126 1.45 10.59 -0.10
N GLY A 127 1.82 11.31 -1.17
CA GLY A 127 2.76 10.83 -2.19
C GLY A 127 4.17 10.60 -1.64
N VAL A 128 4.70 11.54 -0.89
CA VAL A 128 6.03 11.42 -0.26
C VAL A 128 6.05 10.28 0.75
N TYR A 129 5.05 10.20 1.63
CA TYR A 129 4.96 9.16 2.65
C TYR A 129 4.85 7.77 2.02
N SER A 130 3.88 7.57 1.12
CA SER A 130 3.70 6.28 0.43
C SER A 130 4.94 5.91 -0.41
N GLY A 131 5.59 6.89 -1.03
CA GLY A 131 6.83 6.69 -1.77
C GLY A 131 7.97 6.18 -0.90
N ILE A 132 8.19 6.79 0.27
CA ILE A 132 9.21 6.34 1.22
C ILE A 132 8.91 4.91 1.71
N VAL A 133 7.66 4.63 2.09
CA VAL A 133 7.25 3.28 2.53
C VAL A 133 7.47 2.26 1.42
N THR A 134 7.07 2.57 0.18
CA THR A 134 7.26 1.68 -0.98
C THR A 134 8.73 1.42 -1.25
N VAL A 135 9.55 2.47 -1.34
CA VAL A 135 11.00 2.33 -1.61
C VAL A 135 11.69 1.51 -0.53
N VAL A 136 11.41 1.79 0.74
CA VAL A 136 11.98 1.04 1.87
C VAL A 136 11.55 -0.42 1.79
N SER A 137 10.27 -0.71 1.57
CA SER A 137 9.77 -2.09 1.47
C SER A 137 10.41 -2.85 0.31
N VAL A 138 10.53 -2.22 -0.87
CA VAL A 138 11.20 -2.83 -2.04
C VAL A 138 12.68 -3.08 -1.75
N LEU A 139 13.40 -2.12 -1.17
CA LEU A 139 14.83 -2.30 -0.84
C LEU A 139 15.05 -3.46 0.13
N PHE A 140 14.23 -3.57 1.18
CA PHE A 140 14.34 -4.68 2.10
C PHE A 140 13.93 -6.01 1.48
N ALA A 141 12.90 -6.04 0.63
CA ALA A 141 12.51 -7.24 -0.13
C ALA A 141 13.59 -7.70 -1.13
N LEU A 142 14.48 -6.80 -1.58
CA LEU A 142 15.64 -7.13 -2.41
C LEU A 142 16.82 -7.66 -1.60
N VAL A 143 17.07 -7.08 -0.42
CA VAL A 143 18.28 -7.36 0.37
C VAL A 143 18.11 -8.56 1.29
N LEU A 144 16.91 -8.80 1.83
CA LEU A 144 16.68 -9.82 2.86
C LEU A 144 16.70 -11.27 2.37
N PRO A 145 16.18 -11.64 1.19
CA PRO A 145 16.07 -13.05 0.78
C PRO A 145 17.37 -13.87 0.89
N PRO A 146 18.54 -13.37 0.48
CA PRO A 146 19.78 -14.12 0.60
C PRO A 146 20.15 -14.51 2.04
N PHE A 147 19.78 -13.68 3.03
CA PHE A 147 20.02 -13.98 4.45
C PHE A 147 19.18 -15.14 4.97
N PHE A 148 18.09 -15.44 4.28
CA PHE A 148 17.20 -16.57 4.57
C PHE A 148 17.43 -17.76 3.62
N GLY A 149 18.52 -17.73 2.84
CA GLY A 149 18.85 -18.80 1.90
C GLY A 149 17.92 -18.89 0.68
N LEU A 150 17.19 -17.80 0.37
CA LEU A 150 16.36 -17.68 -0.82
C LEU A 150 17.13 -16.91 -1.91
N HIS A 151 17.24 -17.49 -3.11
CA HIS A 151 18.07 -16.95 -4.19
C HIS A 151 17.28 -16.74 -5.48
N PRO A 152 16.26 -15.84 -5.50
CA PRO A 152 15.54 -15.54 -6.73
C PRO A 152 16.50 -14.97 -7.80
N ALA A 153 16.24 -15.28 -9.06
CA ALA A 153 17.07 -14.86 -10.18
C ALA A 153 17.13 -13.33 -10.30
N ALA A 154 18.33 -12.77 -10.35
CA ALA A 154 18.54 -11.33 -10.33
C ALA A 154 17.82 -10.62 -11.50
N SER A 155 17.15 -9.53 -11.19
CA SER A 155 16.49 -8.64 -12.16
C SER A 155 17.32 -7.39 -12.39
N THR A 156 17.09 -6.67 -13.50
CA THR A 156 17.83 -5.43 -13.78
C THR A 156 17.40 -4.32 -12.83
N ILE A 157 18.32 -3.39 -12.54
CA ILE A 157 18.02 -2.20 -11.72
C ILE A 157 16.90 -1.36 -12.36
N GLY A 158 16.87 -1.30 -13.70
CA GLY A 158 15.85 -0.59 -14.44
C GLY A 158 14.45 -1.16 -14.22
N ASP A 159 14.32 -2.50 -14.25
CA ASP A 159 13.04 -3.17 -14.00
C ASP A 159 12.54 -2.95 -12.57
N MET A 160 13.47 -2.98 -11.60
CA MET A 160 13.14 -2.71 -10.20
C MET A 160 12.71 -1.26 -9.96
N ALA A 161 13.37 -0.29 -10.60
CA ALA A 161 12.98 1.11 -10.54
C ALA A 161 11.60 1.34 -11.18
N ALA A 162 11.34 0.73 -12.34
CA ALA A 162 10.06 0.77 -13.01
C ALA A 162 8.95 0.14 -12.14
N TYR A 163 9.21 -1.04 -11.58
CA TYR A 163 8.30 -1.70 -10.65
C TYR A 163 7.96 -0.82 -9.45
N THR A 164 8.99 -0.24 -8.81
CA THR A 164 8.80 0.66 -7.65
C THR A 164 7.89 1.83 -7.99
N PHE A 165 8.03 2.39 -9.19
CA PHE A 165 7.15 3.46 -9.68
C PHE A 165 5.71 2.98 -9.89
N TRP A 166 5.52 1.82 -10.54
CA TRP A 166 4.19 1.29 -10.85
C TRP A 166 3.41 0.88 -9.60
N ILE A 167 4.05 0.30 -8.60
CA ILE A 167 3.38 -0.06 -7.33
C ILE A 167 3.16 1.15 -6.41
N TRP A 168 4.01 2.17 -6.51
CA TRP A 168 3.84 3.41 -5.75
C TRP A 168 2.58 4.18 -6.15
N LEU A 169 2.25 4.24 -7.44
CA LEU A 169 1.09 4.99 -7.93
C LEU A 169 -0.22 4.59 -7.26
N PRO A 170 -0.66 3.32 -7.28
CA PRO A 170 -1.87 2.90 -6.58
C PRO A 170 -1.76 3.02 -5.06
N THR A 171 -0.57 2.84 -4.49
CA THR A 171 -0.30 3.03 -3.06
C THR A 171 -0.50 4.49 -2.65
N TRP A 172 -0.09 5.44 -3.49
CA TRP A 172 -0.37 6.86 -3.29
C TRP A 172 -1.87 7.15 -3.36
N ALA A 173 -2.58 6.69 -4.38
CA ALA A 173 -4.03 6.87 -4.48
C ALA A 173 -4.77 6.28 -3.27
N PHE A 174 -4.30 5.15 -2.75
CA PHE A 174 -4.84 4.55 -1.54
C PHE A 174 -4.63 5.41 -0.29
N SER A 175 -3.46 6.03 -0.15
CA SER A 175 -3.20 6.99 0.94
C SER A 175 -4.15 8.19 0.90
N LEU A 176 -4.56 8.64 -0.30
CA LEU A 176 -5.57 9.69 -0.48
C LEU A 176 -6.97 9.23 -0.07
N MET A 177 -7.33 7.97 -0.32
CA MET A 177 -8.56 7.37 0.19
C MET A 177 -8.60 7.45 1.72
N ALA A 178 -7.55 7.01 2.39
CA ALA A 178 -7.46 7.05 3.84
C ALA A 178 -7.57 8.49 4.39
N PHE A 179 -6.89 9.45 3.77
CA PHE A 179 -7.03 10.87 4.09
C PHE A 179 -8.47 11.35 3.94
N THR A 180 -9.13 11.00 2.84
CA THR A 180 -10.52 11.38 2.57
C THR A 180 -11.46 10.81 3.63
N MET A 181 -11.30 9.55 4.01
CA MET A 181 -12.10 8.90 5.05
C MET A 181 -11.96 9.62 6.40
N VAL A 182 -10.75 9.99 6.80
CA VAL A 182 -10.54 10.78 8.01
C VAL A 182 -11.19 12.16 7.91
N THR A 183 -11.09 12.80 6.75
CA THR A 183 -11.70 14.13 6.53
C THR A 183 -13.23 14.08 6.58
N VAL A 184 -13.83 13.00 6.05
CA VAL A 184 -15.29 12.76 6.06
C VAL A 184 -15.80 12.50 7.48
N THR A 185 -15.14 11.59 8.18
CA THR A 185 -15.61 11.04 9.47
C THR A 185 -15.07 11.79 10.67
N ARG A 186 -14.00 12.55 10.52
CA ARG A 186 -13.21 13.19 11.58
C ARG A 186 -12.72 12.19 12.64
N SER A 187 -12.62 10.91 12.27
CA SER A 187 -12.24 9.81 13.12
C SER A 187 -11.06 9.06 12.53
N ALA A 188 -9.97 8.95 13.29
CA ALA A 188 -8.83 8.12 12.91
C ALA A 188 -9.18 6.62 12.96
N SER A 189 -10.04 6.20 13.89
CA SER A 189 -10.44 4.80 14.02
C SER A 189 -11.15 4.28 12.78
N LEU A 190 -12.07 5.06 12.20
CA LEU A 190 -12.73 4.71 10.94
C LEU A 190 -11.76 4.71 9.75
N GLY A 191 -10.81 5.64 9.73
CA GLY A 191 -9.75 5.65 8.72
C GLY A 191 -8.87 4.40 8.78
N VAL A 192 -8.50 3.94 9.98
CA VAL A 192 -7.76 2.69 10.19
C VAL A 192 -8.58 1.48 9.72
N PHE A 193 -9.85 1.39 10.16
CA PHE A 193 -10.73 0.31 9.74
C PHE A 193 -10.87 0.24 8.21
N MET A 194 -11.10 1.36 7.55
CA MET A 194 -11.21 1.41 6.09
C MET A 194 -9.89 1.09 5.39
N SER A 195 -8.76 1.48 5.98
CA SER A 195 -7.44 1.10 5.44
C SER A 195 -7.19 -0.40 5.51
N LEU A 196 -7.60 -1.06 6.60
CA LEU A 196 -7.54 -2.52 6.73
C LEU A 196 -8.51 -3.19 5.76
N PHE A 197 -9.78 -2.80 5.77
CA PHE A 197 -10.82 -3.41 4.96
C PHE A 197 -10.56 -3.29 3.45
N CYS A 198 -10.25 -2.08 2.98
CA CYS A 198 -9.98 -1.85 1.56
C CYS A 198 -8.59 -2.33 1.14
N GLY A 199 -7.59 -2.22 2.03
CA GLY A 199 -6.21 -2.68 1.76
C GLY A 199 -6.10 -4.19 1.65
N ALA A 200 -6.86 -4.93 2.46
CA ALA A 200 -6.97 -6.39 2.34
C ALA A 200 -7.79 -6.86 1.10
N GLY A 201 -8.31 -5.94 0.29
CA GLY A 201 -9.00 -6.26 -0.96
C GLY A 201 -10.45 -6.69 -0.81
N PHE A 202 -11.05 -6.61 0.38
CA PHE A 202 -12.46 -7.04 0.59
C PHE A 202 -13.45 -6.38 -0.36
N PRO A 203 -13.40 -5.08 -0.68
CA PRO A 203 -14.33 -4.49 -1.63
C PRO A 203 -14.21 -5.07 -3.05
N ALA A 204 -12.98 -5.33 -3.50
CA ALA A 204 -12.76 -5.94 -4.81
C ALA A 204 -13.27 -7.39 -4.85
N LEU A 205 -13.06 -8.15 -3.79
CA LEU A 205 -13.54 -9.51 -3.64
C LEU A 205 -15.08 -9.57 -3.64
N ILE A 206 -15.74 -8.73 -2.84
CA ILE A 206 -17.21 -8.67 -2.78
C ILE A 206 -17.80 -8.29 -4.14
N LEU A 207 -17.23 -7.27 -4.80
CA LEU A 207 -17.72 -6.85 -6.11
C LEU A 207 -17.38 -7.85 -7.21
N GLY A 208 -16.25 -8.53 -7.14
CA GLY A 208 -15.89 -9.60 -8.06
C GLY A 208 -16.89 -10.73 -8.02
N THR A 209 -17.23 -11.22 -6.83
CA THR A 209 -18.24 -12.28 -6.65
C THR A 209 -19.65 -11.84 -7.07
N LEU A 210 -20.04 -10.60 -6.79
CA LEU A 210 -21.33 -10.06 -7.21
C LEU A 210 -21.43 -9.90 -8.73
N THR A 211 -20.38 -9.38 -9.38
CA THR A 211 -20.38 -9.22 -10.84
C THR A 211 -20.40 -10.57 -11.56
N GLU A 212 -19.70 -11.56 -11.02
CA GLU A 212 -19.68 -12.92 -11.56
C GLU A 212 -21.05 -13.61 -11.44
N THR A 213 -21.69 -13.51 -10.27
CA THR A 213 -23.04 -14.08 -10.05
C THR A 213 -24.14 -13.40 -10.88
N LEU A 214 -23.99 -12.11 -11.17
CA LEU A 214 -24.95 -11.34 -11.96
C LEU A 214 -24.66 -11.34 -13.48
N GLY A 215 -23.57 -11.99 -13.91
CA GLY A 215 -23.17 -12.00 -15.33
C GLY A 215 -22.73 -10.62 -15.84
N LEU A 216 -22.33 -9.71 -14.95
CA LEU A 216 -21.91 -8.36 -15.30
C LEU A 216 -20.40 -8.32 -15.62
N PRO A 217 -19.93 -7.30 -16.39
CA PRO A 217 -18.51 -7.14 -16.64
C PRO A 217 -17.74 -6.94 -15.32
N ARG A 218 -16.56 -7.52 -15.20
CA ARG A 218 -15.70 -7.43 -14.00
C ARG A 218 -15.27 -5.99 -13.73
N ILE A 219 -15.88 -5.37 -12.72
CA ILE A 219 -15.57 -4.00 -12.25
C ILE A 219 -14.49 -4.02 -11.17
N ASP A 220 -14.33 -5.15 -10.48
CA ASP A 220 -13.34 -5.39 -9.43
C ASP A 220 -11.91 -5.05 -9.84
N LYS A 221 -11.54 -5.26 -11.11
CA LYS A 221 -10.20 -4.96 -11.66
C LYS A 221 -9.80 -3.47 -11.61
N TYR A 222 -10.76 -2.56 -11.47
CA TYR A 222 -10.49 -1.12 -11.37
C TYR A 222 -10.33 -0.61 -9.94
N PHE A 223 -10.48 -1.48 -8.94
CA PHE A 223 -10.19 -1.13 -7.56
C PHE A 223 -8.70 -0.97 -7.32
N ILE A 224 -8.33 -0.06 -6.40
CA ILE A 224 -6.91 0.23 -6.11
C ILE A 224 -6.17 -1.03 -5.66
N SER A 225 -6.80 -1.90 -4.85
CA SER A 225 -6.21 -3.18 -4.44
C SER A 225 -5.91 -4.09 -5.63
N SER A 226 -6.80 -4.16 -6.62
CA SER A 226 -6.57 -4.95 -7.84
C SER A 226 -5.54 -4.32 -8.77
N LEU A 227 -5.40 -2.99 -8.78
CA LEU A 227 -4.36 -2.30 -9.56
C LEU A 227 -2.95 -2.63 -9.06
N VAL A 228 -2.79 -2.90 -7.75
CA VAL A 228 -1.51 -3.32 -7.19
C VAL A 228 -1.10 -4.68 -7.73
N SER A 229 -2.01 -5.65 -7.83
CA SER A 229 -1.67 -6.99 -8.35
C SER A 229 -1.21 -6.99 -9.82
N VAL A 230 -1.59 -5.97 -10.59
CA VAL A 230 -1.21 -5.82 -12.00
C VAL A 230 0.10 -5.04 -12.18
N SER A 231 0.66 -4.48 -11.09
CA SER A 231 1.82 -3.58 -11.15
C SER A 231 3.17 -4.29 -11.36
N CYS A 232 3.23 -5.63 -11.42
CA CYS A 232 4.48 -6.39 -11.48
C CYS A 232 5.32 -6.10 -12.74
N ALA A 233 4.72 -6.15 -13.90
CA ALA A 233 5.37 -5.80 -15.18
C ALA A 233 4.25 -5.42 -16.17
N PRO A 234 3.63 -4.23 -15.99
CA PRO A 234 2.45 -3.92 -16.77
C PRO A 234 2.79 -3.75 -18.24
N GLY A 235 2.10 -4.52 -19.10
CA GLY A 235 2.07 -4.24 -20.52
C GLY A 235 1.40 -2.89 -20.81
N MET A 236 1.46 -2.42 -22.04
CA MET A 236 0.95 -1.09 -22.40
C MET A 236 -0.53 -0.87 -21.97
N VAL A 237 -1.40 -1.85 -22.18
CA VAL A 237 -2.81 -1.78 -21.81
C VAL A 237 -2.99 -1.72 -20.29
N GLN A 238 -2.22 -2.51 -19.55
CA GLN A 238 -2.26 -2.55 -18.09
C GLN A 238 -1.72 -1.25 -17.50
N ALA A 239 -0.64 -0.69 -18.06
CA ALA A 239 -0.09 0.60 -17.65
C ALA A 239 -1.14 1.74 -17.79
N TRP A 240 -1.88 1.79 -18.91
CA TRP A 240 -2.98 2.73 -19.08
C TRP A 240 -4.11 2.48 -18.08
N THR A 241 -4.44 1.24 -17.78
CA THR A 241 -5.46 0.89 -16.77
C THR A 241 -5.04 1.39 -15.38
N ILE A 242 -3.77 1.20 -14.99
CA ILE A 242 -3.25 1.70 -13.72
C ILE A 242 -3.31 3.24 -13.68
N LEU A 243 -2.80 3.91 -14.70
CA LEU A 243 -2.79 5.37 -14.76
C LEU A 243 -4.22 5.95 -14.71
N ALA A 244 -5.13 5.41 -15.52
CA ALA A 244 -6.52 5.86 -15.55
C ALA A 244 -7.22 5.59 -14.20
N GLY A 245 -7.05 4.41 -13.64
CA GLY A 245 -7.62 4.04 -12.35
C GLY A 245 -7.11 4.94 -11.22
N VAL A 246 -5.79 5.13 -11.12
CA VAL A 246 -5.18 6.03 -10.14
C VAL A 246 -5.66 7.47 -10.30
N ALA A 247 -5.75 7.97 -11.54
CA ALA A 247 -6.24 9.32 -11.82
C ALA A 247 -7.70 9.51 -11.39
N VAL A 248 -8.57 8.59 -11.78
CA VAL A 248 -10.01 8.62 -11.44
C VAL A 248 -10.21 8.60 -9.92
N TRP A 249 -9.59 7.64 -9.23
CA TRP A 249 -9.71 7.53 -7.77
C TRP A 249 -9.12 8.74 -7.05
N SER A 250 -7.96 9.25 -7.47
CA SER A 250 -7.33 10.42 -6.88
C SER A 250 -8.20 11.66 -7.03
N VAL A 251 -8.73 11.91 -8.24
CA VAL A 251 -9.64 13.04 -8.50
C VAL A 251 -10.90 12.93 -7.64
N LEU A 252 -11.49 11.75 -7.55
CA LEU A 252 -12.68 11.50 -6.74
C LEU A 252 -12.40 11.81 -5.25
N TYR A 253 -11.32 11.30 -4.68
CA TYR A 253 -10.96 11.53 -3.28
C TYR A 253 -10.66 13.00 -2.99
N ILE A 254 -9.93 13.68 -3.87
CA ILE A 254 -9.65 15.11 -3.76
C ILE A 254 -10.95 15.93 -3.85
N ALA A 255 -11.83 15.62 -4.81
CA ALA A 255 -13.09 16.32 -4.98
C ALA A 255 -14.00 16.15 -3.74
N VAL A 256 -14.14 14.94 -3.22
CA VAL A 256 -14.92 14.67 -2.00
C VAL A 256 -14.36 15.45 -0.81
N SER A 257 -13.04 15.42 -0.62
CA SER A 257 -12.37 16.15 0.46
C SER A 257 -12.60 17.66 0.35
N LEU A 258 -12.53 18.21 -0.86
CA LEU A 258 -12.78 19.65 -1.12
C LEU A 258 -14.22 20.05 -0.85
N LEU A 259 -15.18 19.28 -1.36
CA LEU A 259 -16.61 19.57 -1.19
C LEU A 259 -17.02 19.55 0.29
N LEU A 260 -16.52 18.57 1.03
CA LEU A 260 -16.85 18.45 2.46
C LEU A 260 -16.18 19.54 3.30
N THR A 261 -14.94 19.89 2.96
CA THR A 261 -14.23 20.98 3.66
C THR A 261 -14.86 22.34 3.38
N LYS A 262 -15.52 22.52 2.22
CA LYS A 262 -16.28 23.76 1.89
C LYS A 262 -17.62 23.84 2.60
N LYS A 263 -18.36 22.72 2.70
CA LYS A 263 -19.74 22.69 3.23
C LYS A 263 -19.83 22.64 4.76
N ARG A 264 -18.79 22.15 5.42
CA ARG A 264 -18.76 22.04 6.88
C ARG A 264 -17.97 23.20 7.48
N ASP A 265 -18.58 23.94 8.40
CA ASP A 265 -17.84 24.84 9.27
C ASP A 265 -16.92 24.00 10.17
N ILE A 266 -15.62 24.26 10.01
CA ILE A 266 -14.55 23.54 10.70
C ILE A 266 -14.25 24.23 12.02
#